data_de7b9eaf6ebb794da82673198065c46b
#
_entry.id   de7b9eaf6ebb794da82673198065c46b
#
_cell.length_a   1.000
_cell.length_b   1.000
_cell.length_c   1.000
_cell.angle_alpha   90.00
_cell.angle_beta   90.00
_cell.angle_gamma   90.00
#
_symmetry.space_group_name_H-M   'P 1'
#
loop_
_entity.id
_entity.type
_entity.pdbx_description
1 polymer ?
#
loop_
_entity_poly.entity_id
_entity_poly.type
_entity_poly.pdbx_seq_one_letter_code
_entity_poly.pdbx_strand_id
1 'polypeptide(L)'
;MNTLDAKQIAQLDLNDPLGRYGEEFAKPSRENGEPWVYLCGNSLGLMPLGVPAALKVETDSWAKRAVEGHFEGVHPWMDYHQRFSGPLARLVGAEESEVVAGNTLTVNLHLLMAGFYQPDNRSNDHARNIILMEAGAFPSDQYAMDSQIRHHGLDPKRCLVEVTLPDDRAADPTAPLLEQIALLGERLSVVMLGAVHYYTGSFFDIPSVVEAAHRVGALVGLDLAHAAGNVPLELHAWGVDFACWCSYKYLNSGPGGPAGLFVHRKHHSRNDLGRLEGWWGHEAATRFEMPRDFVPATGAQAWQLSNAQVMAMAPHAVALELHDRAGMEALRNKSLALTEMLEAVLLDFLKNHPELKGRILTPSNPHHRGCQLSMFLEHRGHDLFDYLHRNGILTDWRNPGTIRMAPVPLYNHFADVLAVQEALRSF
;
A
#
# COMPACT_ATOMS: atom_id res chain seq x y z
N MET A 1 -18.26 -3.82 -30.67
CA MET A 1 -18.32 -4.37 -29.31
C MET A 1 -17.57 -5.67 -29.26
N ASN A 2 -16.41 -5.71 -28.67
CA ASN A 2 -15.87 -6.99 -28.21
C ASN A 2 -16.59 -7.33 -26.90
N THR A 3 -17.75 -7.97 -27.05
CA THR A 3 -18.46 -8.54 -25.90
C THR A 3 -17.58 -9.63 -25.34
N LEU A 4 -17.28 -9.57 -24.04
CA LEU A 4 -16.66 -10.70 -23.37
C LEU A 4 -17.55 -11.91 -23.56
N ASP A 5 -17.01 -12.99 -24.12
CA ASP A 5 -17.76 -14.24 -24.33
C ASP A 5 -17.66 -15.09 -23.07
N ALA A 6 -18.80 -15.47 -22.50
CA ALA A 6 -18.86 -16.26 -21.28
C ALA A 6 -18.06 -17.58 -21.38
N LYS A 7 -17.98 -18.20 -22.58
CA LYS A 7 -17.19 -19.44 -22.78
C LYS A 7 -15.70 -19.15 -22.75
N GLN A 8 -15.26 -18.04 -23.33
CA GLN A 8 -13.85 -17.61 -23.30
C GLN A 8 -13.44 -17.25 -21.86
N ILE A 9 -14.32 -16.55 -21.11
CA ILE A 9 -14.07 -16.20 -19.72
C ILE A 9 -13.96 -17.45 -18.85
N ALA A 10 -14.88 -18.41 -18.99
CA ALA A 10 -14.79 -19.68 -18.26
C ALA A 10 -13.49 -20.45 -18.58
N GLN A 11 -12.99 -20.38 -19.82
CA GLN A 11 -11.71 -20.98 -20.18
C GLN A 11 -10.51 -20.25 -19.57
N LEU A 12 -10.57 -18.89 -19.45
CA LEU A 12 -9.54 -18.11 -18.76
C LEU A 12 -9.49 -18.48 -17.28
N ASP A 13 -10.65 -18.56 -16.60
CA ASP A 13 -10.72 -18.96 -15.19
C ASP A 13 -10.23 -20.40 -14.98
N LEU A 14 -10.56 -21.32 -15.88
CA LEU A 14 -10.10 -22.71 -15.82
C LEU A 14 -8.56 -22.83 -15.95
N ASN A 15 -7.98 -21.96 -16.77
CA ASN A 15 -6.53 -21.94 -17.02
C ASN A 15 -5.75 -21.04 -16.06
N ASP A 16 -6.42 -20.34 -15.15
CA ASP A 16 -5.80 -19.41 -14.21
C ASP A 16 -4.99 -20.17 -13.13
N PRO A 17 -3.67 -20.05 -13.11
CA PRO A 17 -2.83 -20.72 -12.09
C PRO A 17 -3.13 -20.22 -10.68
N LEU A 18 -3.71 -19.02 -10.54
CA LEU A 18 -4.09 -18.42 -9.27
C LEU A 18 -5.56 -18.65 -8.90
N GLY A 19 -6.36 -19.26 -9.78
CA GLY A 19 -7.81 -19.44 -9.56
C GLY A 19 -8.15 -20.11 -8.23
N ARG A 20 -7.36 -21.12 -7.82
CA ARG A 20 -7.54 -21.84 -6.55
C ARG A 20 -7.40 -20.96 -5.29
N TYR A 21 -6.65 -19.85 -5.35
CA TYR A 21 -6.47 -18.99 -4.18
C TYR A 21 -7.75 -18.27 -3.77
N GLY A 22 -8.67 -18.02 -4.70
CA GLY A 22 -9.98 -17.45 -4.39
C GLY A 22 -10.82 -18.26 -3.41
N GLU A 23 -10.55 -19.58 -3.29
CA GLU A 23 -11.19 -20.48 -2.34
C GLU A 23 -10.60 -20.40 -0.91
N GLU A 24 -9.45 -19.76 -0.77
CA GLU A 24 -8.78 -19.55 0.53
C GLU A 24 -9.29 -18.30 1.27
N PHE A 25 -10.28 -17.58 0.70
CA PHE A 25 -10.84 -16.37 1.29
C PHE A 25 -12.34 -16.49 1.59
N ALA A 26 -12.75 -15.89 2.70
CA ALA A 26 -14.15 -15.70 3.01
C ALA A 26 -14.74 -14.64 2.09
N LYS A 27 -15.66 -15.04 1.20
CA LYS A 27 -16.38 -14.10 0.33
C LYS A 27 -17.62 -13.56 1.08
N PRO A 28 -17.78 -12.23 1.20
CA PRO A 28 -18.97 -11.66 1.80
C PRO A 28 -20.20 -12.04 0.97
N SER A 29 -21.32 -12.33 1.66
CA SER A 29 -22.59 -12.71 1.02
C SER A 29 -23.60 -11.58 1.12
N ARG A 30 -24.44 -11.50 0.11
CA ARG A 30 -25.63 -10.63 0.06
C ARG A 30 -26.74 -11.21 0.95
N GLU A 31 -27.79 -10.42 1.22
CA GLU A 31 -28.95 -10.88 2.00
C GLU A 31 -29.65 -12.09 1.38
N ASN A 32 -29.59 -12.25 0.06
CA ASN A 32 -30.14 -13.39 -0.67
C ASN A 32 -29.23 -14.64 -0.63
N GLY A 33 -28.07 -14.57 0.05
CA GLY A 33 -27.10 -15.66 0.18
C GLY A 33 -26.07 -15.74 -0.96
N GLU A 34 -26.23 -14.97 -2.05
CA GLU A 34 -25.24 -14.96 -3.14
C GLU A 34 -23.98 -14.19 -2.74
N PRO A 35 -22.79 -14.59 -3.22
CA PRO A 35 -21.56 -13.85 -2.96
C PRO A 35 -21.56 -12.50 -3.69
N TRP A 36 -20.90 -11.50 -3.08
CA TRP A 36 -20.55 -10.28 -3.77
C TRP A 36 -19.42 -10.47 -4.76
N VAL A 37 -19.50 -9.82 -5.91
CA VAL A 37 -18.31 -9.49 -6.72
C VAL A 37 -17.56 -8.38 -5.98
N TYR A 38 -16.45 -8.74 -5.31
CA TYR A 38 -15.77 -7.86 -4.39
C TYR A 38 -14.58 -7.15 -5.08
N LEU A 39 -14.73 -5.86 -5.36
CA LEU A 39 -13.72 -5.03 -6.04
C LEU A 39 -13.16 -3.91 -5.14
N CYS A 40 -13.14 -4.13 -3.82
CA CYS A 40 -12.75 -3.16 -2.81
C CYS A 40 -11.46 -3.52 -2.05
N GLY A 41 -10.60 -4.39 -2.60
CA GLY A 41 -9.33 -4.76 -1.96
C GLY A 41 -8.35 -3.60 -1.77
N ASN A 42 -8.53 -2.53 -2.51
CA ASN A 42 -7.85 -1.26 -2.32
C ASN A 42 -8.26 -0.49 -1.05
N SER A 43 -9.35 -0.91 -0.39
CA SER A 43 -9.83 -0.34 0.89
C SER A 43 -9.68 -1.32 2.04
N LEU A 44 -10.13 -2.57 1.85
CA LEU A 44 -9.95 -3.67 2.81
C LEU A 44 -9.85 -4.99 2.03
N GLY A 45 -8.83 -5.78 2.30
CA GLY A 45 -8.69 -7.13 1.73
C GLY A 45 -9.67 -8.14 2.33
N LEU A 46 -9.98 -9.20 1.59
CA LEU A 46 -10.82 -10.30 2.10
C LEU A 46 -10.08 -11.08 3.21
N MET A 47 -10.85 -11.66 4.12
CA MET A 47 -10.31 -12.46 5.22
C MET A 47 -9.83 -13.83 4.71
N PRO A 48 -8.56 -14.20 4.90
CA PRO A 48 -8.11 -15.58 4.69
C PRO A 48 -8.82 -16.55 5.64
N LEU A 49 -9.22 -17.72 5.13
CA LEU A 49 -9.94 -18.74 5.92
C LEU A 49 -9.11 -19.31 7.07
N GLY A 50 -7.79 -19.24 6.98
CA GLY A 50 -6.88 -19.68 8.07
C GLY A 50 -6.82 -18.75 9.28
N VAL A 51 -7.35 -17.51 9.17
CA VAL A 51 -7.27 -16.50 10.24
C VAL A 51 -7.87 -16.95 11.58
N PRO A 52 -9.08 -17.54 11.66
CA PRO A 52 -9.63 -18.01 12.93
C PRO A 52 -8.74 -19.05 13.64
N ALA A 53 -8.14 -19.96 12.88
CA ALA A 53 -7.23 -20.96 13.43
C ALA A 53 -5.93 -20.33 13.97
N ALA A 54 -5.35 -19.38 13.25
CA ALA A 54 -4.16 -18.67 13.69
C ALA A 54 -4.42 -17.86 14.98
N LEU A 55 -5.53 -17.14 15.04
CA LEU A 55 -5.95 -16.43 16.26
C LEU A 55 -6.18 -17.40 17.43
N LYS A 56 -6.76 -18.57 17.17
CA LYS A 56 -6.98 -19.58 18.18
C LYS A 56 -5.67 -20.10 18.79
N VAL A 57 -4.61 -20.28 17.99
CA VAL A 57 -3.29 -20.67 18.48
C VAL A 57 -2.77 -19.68 19.53
N GLU A 58 -2.85 -18.38 19.21
CA GLU A 58 -2.35 -17.34 20.12
C GLU A 58 -3.23 -17.15 21.36
N THR A 59 -4.56 -17.21 21.21
CA THR A 59 -5.49 -17.14 22.37
C THR A 59 -5.37 -18.36 23.28
N ASP A 60 -5.17 -19.56 22.73
CA ASP A 60 -4.91 -20.77 23.51
C ASP A 60 -3.56 -20.69 24.25
N SER A 61 -2.54 -20.14 23.60
CA SER A 61 -1.24 -19.90 24.24
C SER A 61 -1.39 -18.93 25.41
N TRP A 62 -2.11 -17.83 25.21
CA TRP A 62 -2.38 -16.85 26.27
C TRP A 62 -3.14 -17.48 27.44
N ALA A 63 -4.23 -18.20 27.17
CA ALA A 63 -5.04 -18.85 28.22
C ALA A 63 -4.26 -19.88 29.02
N LYS A 64 -3.35 -20.63 28.39
CA LYS A 64 -2.63 -21.74 29.04
C LYS A 64 -1.32 -21.32 29.67
N ARG A 65 -0.64 -20.29 29.14
CA ARG A 65 0.72 -19.93 29.53
C ARG A 65 0.83 -18.53 30.13
N ALA A 66 -0.13 -17.64 29.92
CA ALA A 66 -0.03 -16.25 30.36
C ALA A 66 1.32 -15.64 30.00
N VAL A 67 2.12 -15.16 30.99
CA VAL A 67 3.44 -14.55 30.75
C VAL A 67 4.46 -15.51 30.13
N GLU A 68 4.36 -16.80 30.42
CA GLU A 68 5.28 -17.81 29.85
C GLU A 68 5.11 -17.95 28.32
N GLY A 69 3.99 -17.49 27.74
CA GLY A 69 3.79 -17.42 26.32
C GLY A 69 4.81 -16.55 25.57
N HIS A 70 5.54 -15.68 26.27
CA HIS A 70 6.67 -14.95 25.69
C HIS A 70 7.85 -15.87 25.32
N PHE A 71 8.00 -16.97 26.02
CA PHE A 71 9.16 -17.86 25.92
C PHE A 71 8.81 -19.22 25.35
N GLU A 72 7.56 -19.67 25.54
CA GLU A 72 7.11 -21.00 25.20
C GLU A 72 5.85 -20.97 24.30
N GLY A 73 5.63 -22.08 23.61
CA GLY A 73 4.44 -22.27 22.77
C GLY A 73 4.78 -22.56 21.33
N VAL A 74 3.75 -22.55 20.47
CA VAL A 74 3.93 -22.77 19.03
C VAL A 74 4.72 -21.60 18.43
N HIS A 75 4.42 -20.39 18.87
CA HIS A 75 5.08 -19.16 18.46
C HIS A 75 5.39 -18.33 19.70
N PRO A 76 6.59 -18.42 20.29
CA PRO A 76 6.99 -17.58 21.41
C PRO A 76 6.89 -16.09 21.05
N TRP A 77 6.33 -15.27 21.93
CA TRP A 77 5.99 -13.87 21.58
C TRP A 77 7.18 -12.92 21.66
N MET A 78 8.29 -13.33 22.30
CA MET A 78 9.48 -12.50 22.43
C MET A 78 10.00 -12.05 21.07
N ASP A 79 10.14 -12.99 20.14
CA ASP A 79 10.66 -12.77 18.79
C ASP A 79 9.59 -12.87 17.71
N TYR A 80 8.32 -12.71 18.07
CA TYR A 80 7.19 -12.92 17.17
C TYR A 80 7.27 -12.09 15.88
N HIS A 81 7.75 -10.86 15.98
CA HIS A 81 7.94 -9.94 14.84
C HIS A 81 8.96 -10.43 13.82
N GLN A 82 9.95 -11.25 14.22
CA GLN A 82 10.98 -11.77 13.31
C GLN A 82 10.41 -12.71 12.24
N ARG A 83 9.26 -13.32 12.49
CA ARG A 83 8.56 -14.19 11.53
C ARG A 83 8.17 -13.45 10.24
N PHE A 84 8.10 -12.14 10.27
CA PHE A 84 7.61 -11.30 9.18
C PHE A 84 8.76 -10.76 8.31
N SER A 85 9.99 -10.70 8.79
CA SER A 85 11.10 -10.07 8.07
C SER A 85 11.35 -10.72 6.71
N GLY A 86 11.46 -12.04 6.63
CA GLY A 86 11.68 -12.75 5.37
C GLY A 86 10.54 -12.57 4.36
N PRO A 87 9.29 -12.87 4.70
CA PRO A 87 8.15 -12.65 3.80
C PRO A 87 8.00 -11.18 3.35
N LEU A 88 8.15 -10.23 4.26
CA LEU A 88 8.06 -8.80 3.91
C LEU A 88 9.21 -8.37 3.02
N ALA A 89 10.45 -8.83 3.28
CA ALA A 89 11.60 -8.53 2.43
C ALA A 89 11.37 -8.99 0.99
N ARG A 90 10.89 -10.22 0.80
CA ARG A 90 10.53 -10.74 -0.55
C ARG A 90 9.42 -9.92 -1.20
N LEU A 91 8.42 -9.52 -0.42
CA LEU A 91 7.26 -8.76 -0.93
C LEU A 91 7.63 -7.39 -1.47
N VAL A 92 8.58 -6.70 -0.83
CA VAL A 92 8.95 -5.32 -1.18
C VAL A 92 10.32 -5.20 -1.84
N GLY A 93 10.99 -6.31 -2.17
CA GLY A 93 12.32 -6.31 -2.79
C GLY A 93 13.37 -5.69 -1.88
N ALA A 94 13.48 -6.18 -0.64
CA ALA A 94 14.38 -5.69 0.39
C ALA A 94 15.26 -6.81 0.98
N GLU A 95 16.27 -6.44 1.77
CA GLU A 95 16.96 -7.37 2.67
C GLU A 95 16.14 -7.54 3.97
N GLU A 96 16.24 -8.70 4.63
CA GLU A 96 15.50 -8.98 5.87
C GLU A 96 15.83 -7.98 7.00
N SER A 97 17.03 -7.45 7.02
CA SER A 97 17.46 -6.43 7.98
C SER A 97 16.84 -5.05 7.73
N GLU A 98 16.28 -4.82 6.56
CA GLU A 98 15.72 -3.53 6.15
C GLU A 98 14.23 -3.39 6.46
N VAL A 99 13.55 -4.46 6.89
CA VAL A 99 12.10 -4.47 7.11
C VAL A 99 11.72 -4.91 8.51
N VAL A 100 10.62 -4.37 9.02
CA VAL A 100 10.00 -4.82 10.26
C VAL A 100 8.50 -4.60 10.21
N ALA A 101 7.73 -5.53 10.80
CA ALA A 101 6.29 -5.37 11.02
C ALA A 101 6.02 -4.74 12.39
N GLY A 102 5.12 -3.79 12.45
CA GLY A 102 4.69 -3.18 13.71
C GLY A 102 3.90 -1.89 13.52
N ASN A 103 3.29 -1.42 14.60
CA ASN A 103 2.50 -0.18 14.65
C ASN A 103 1.36 -0.14 13.61
N THR A 104 0.99 1.06 13.19
CA THR A 104 0.10 1.36 12.05
C THR A 104 0.83 2.24 11.04
N LEU A 105 0.31 2.33 9.81
CA LEU A 105 0.96 3.08 8.72
C LEU A 105 1.31 4.51 9.15
N THR A 106 0.34 5.29 9.61
CA THR A 106 0.56 6.71 9.96
C THR A 106 1.52 6.88 11.13
N VAL A 107 1.54 5.95 12.10
CA VAL A 107 2.55 5.93 13.16
C VAL A 107 3.94 5.72 12.56
N ASN A 108 4.10 4.71 11.70
CA ASN A 108 5.38 4.44 11.05
C ASN A 108 5.83 5.61 10.18
N LEU A 109 4.91 6.23 9.43
CA LEU A 109 5.19 7.43 8.63
C LEU A 109 5.74 8.57 9.51
N HIS A 110 5.11 8.87 10.65
CA HIS A 110 5.60 9.88 11.58
C HIS A 110 6.96 9.54 12.18
N LEU A 111 7.18 8.27 12.56
CA LEU A 111 8.46 7.81 13.10
C LEU A 111 9.58 7.98 12.07
N LEU A 112 9.36 7.56 10.83
CA LEU A 112 10.31 7.69 9.74
C LEU A 112 10.57 9.16 9.41
N MET A 113 9.53 9.98 9.29
CA MET A 113 9.68 11.41 9.04
C MET A 113 10.42 12.14 10.17
N ALA A 114 10.20 11.81 11.44
CA ALA A 114 10.94 12.37 12.56
C ALA A 114 12.45 12.07 12.45
N GLY A 115 12.81 10.91 11.89
CA GLY A 115 14.21 10.54 11.66
C GLY A 115 14.81 11.15 10.40
N PHE A 116 14.10 11.11 9.28
CA PHE A 116 14.64 11.43 7.96
C PHE A 116 14.41 12.87 7.51
N TYR A 117 13.32 13.52 7.94
CA TYR A 117 13.10 14.93 7.68
C TYR A 117 13.80 15.77 8.75
N GLN A 118 15.01 16.21 8.44
CA GLN A 118 15.83 17.09 9.30
C GLN A 118 16.06 18.41 8.56
N PRO A 119 15.07 19.31 8.60
CA PRO A 119 15.13 20.54 7.82
C PRO A 119 16.20 21.49 8.34
N ASP A 120 16.83 22.20 7.42
CA ASP A 120 17.67 23.34 7.76
C ASP A 120 16.78 24.53 8.17
N ASN A 121 16.89 24.92 9.42
CA ASN A 121 16.10 26.02 10.00
C ASN A 121 16.68 27.42 9.71
N ARG A 122 17.69 27.53 8.86
CA ARG A 122 18.17 28.85 8.41
C ARG A 122 17.09 29.55 7.63
N SER A 123 16.82 30.82 7.96
CA SER A 123 15.82 31.64 7.27
C SER A 123 16.38 32.27 5.98
N ASN A 124 16.89 31.44 5.06
CA ASN A 124 17.36 31.88 3.76
C ASN A 124 16.73 31.05 2.63
N ASP A 125 16.77 31.60 1.41
CA ASP A 125 16.16 30.96 0.23
C ASP A 125 16.91 29.69 -0.22
N HIS A 126 18.02 29.33 0.40
CA HIS A 126 18.83 28.14 0.15
C HIS A 126 18.66 27.06 1.22
N ALA A 127 17.76 27.25 2.18
CA ALA A 127 17.54 26.27 3.24
C ALA A 127 16.96 24.97 2.67
N ARG A 128 17.58 23.84 3.02
CA ARG A 128 17.11 22.49 2.66
C ARG A 128 15.97 22.09 3.60
N ASN A 129 14.75 22.46 3.29
CA ASN A 129 13.59 22.23 4.16
C ASN A 129 12.29 21.88 3.42
N ILE A 130 12.35 21.71 2.11
CA ILE A 130 11.16 21.43 1.31
C ILE A 130 10.88 19.92 1.31
N ILE A 131 9.60 19.58 1.55
CA ILE A 131 9.03 18.27 1.23
C ILE A 131 8.28 18.39 -0.09
N LEU A 132 8.50 17.46 -1.02
CA LEU A 132 7.74 17.35 -2.25
C LEU A 132 6.83 16.12 -2.16
N MET A 133 5.57 16.27 -2.56
CA MET A 133 4.62 15.17 -2.71
C MET A 133 3.72 15.37 -3.94
N GLU A 134 3.01 14.32 -4.36
CA GLU A 134 1.98 14.45 -5.38
C GLU A 134 0.76 15.20 -4.85
N ALA A 135 0.16 16.06 -5.66
CA ALA A 135 -1.07 16.75 -5.33
C ALA A 135 -2.23 15.76 -5.21
N GLY A 136 -3.08 15.96 -4.21
CA GLY A 136 -4.19 15.07 -3.94
C GLY A 136 -3.76 13.72 -3.36
N ALA A 137 -2.60 13.62 -2.72
CA ALA A 137 -2.21 12.50 -1.89
C ALA A 137 -3.28 12.17 -0.84
N PHE A 138 -3.23 10.98 -0.25
CA PHE A 138 -4.22 10.61 0.76
C PHE A 138 -4.19 11.61 1.94
N PRO A 139 -5.35 12.05 2.46
CA PRO A 139 -5.39 13.11 3.48
C PRO A 139 -4.50 12.86 4.71
N SER A 140 -4.34 11.60 5.13
CA SER A 140 -3.46 11.24 6.24
C SER A 140 -2.00 11.66 5.98
N ASP A 141 -1.53 11.51 4.74
CA ASP A 141 -0.15 11.83 4.37
C ASP A 141 0.04 13.35 4.29
N GLN A 142 -0.93 14.07 3.72
CA GLN A 142 -0.94 15.54 3.71
C GLN A 142 -0.89 16.08 5.14
N TYR A 143 -1.74 15.55 6.05
CA TYR A 143 -1.74 15.95 7.45
C TYR A 143 -0.43 15.60 8.16
N ALA A 144 0.15 14.46 7.86
CA ALA A 144 1.42 14.04 8.42
C ALA A 144 2.55 14.99 7.99
N MET A 145 2.67 15.30 6.70
CA MET A 145 3.71 16.22 6.20
C MET A 145 3.54 17.63 6.77
N ASP A 146 2.33 18.16 6.75
CA ASP A 146 1.99 19.44 7.34
C ASP A 146 2.38 19.51 8.83
N SER A 147 2.06 18.47 9.60
CA SER A 147 2.34 18.43 11.03
C SER A 147 3.84 18.28 11.32
N GLN A 148 4.58 17.53 10.53
CA GLN A 148 6.02 17.39 10.65
C GLN A 148 6.73 18.73 10.37
N ILE A 149 6.30 19.45 9.34
CA ILE A 149 6.84 20.80 9.05
C ILE A 149 6.59 21.74 10.23
N ARG A 150 5.35 21.78 10.75
CA ARG A 150 5.02 22.60 11.93
C ARG A 150 5.77 22.17 13.19
N HIS A 151 6.02 20.87 13.37
CA HIS A 151 6.81 20.36 14.50
C HIS A 151 8.23 20.93 14.52
N HIS A 152 8.81 21.16 13.35
CA HIS A 152 10.11 21.84 13.20
C HIS A 152 10.03 23.37 13.24
N GLY A 153 8.87 23.96 13.54
CA GLY A 153 8.69 25.42 13.60
C GLY A 153 8.64 26.12 12.24
N LEU A 154 8.44 25.34 11.17
CA LEU A 154 8.35 25.83 9.80
C LEU A 154 6.89 26.01 9.33
N ASP A 155 6.71 26.77 8.24
CA ASP A 155 5.40 27.01 7.63
C ASP A 155 5.14 26.02 6.47
N PRO A 156 4.11 25.15 6.56
CA PRO A 156 3.77 24.22 5.48
C PRO A 156 3.55 24.90 4.13
N LYS A 157 2.98 26.12 4.11
CA LYS A 157 2.76 26.87 2.86
C LYS A 157 4.05 27.21 2.11
N ARG A 158 5.19 27.16 2.79
CA ARG A 158 6.52 27.45 2.22
C ARG A 158 7.36 26.22 2.02
N CYS A 159 7.12 25.18 2.81
CA CYS A 159 7.98 23.99 2.89
C CYS A 159 7.31 22.73 2.34
N LEU A 160 6.02 22.74 1.98
CA LEU A 160 5.37 21.65 1.26
C LEU A 160 5.11 22.08 -0.19
N VAL A 161 5.55 21.26 -1.13
CA VAL A 161 5.30 21.43 -2.55
C VAL A 161 4.52 20.24 -3.06
N GLU A 162 3.32 20.49 -3.56
CA GLU A 162 2.44 19.49 -4.14
C GLU A 162 2.47 19.60 -5.68
N VAL A 163 2.76 18.48 -6.34
CA VAL A 163 2.89 18.40 -7.80
C VAL A 163 1.61 17.89 -8.41
N THR A 164 0.97 18.71 -9.25
CA THR A 164 -0.23 18.30 -9.99
C THR A 164 0.12 17.22 -11.02
N LEU A 165 -0.61 16.12 -10.98
CA LEU A 165 -0.49 15.03 -11.93
C LEU A 165 -1.22 15.37 -13.25
N PRO A 166 -0.80 14.82 -14.40
CA PRO A 166 -1.46 15.08 -15.68
C PRO A 166 -2.88 14.51 -15.71
N ASP A 167 -3.81 15.28 -16.27
CA ASP A 167 -5.18 14.83 -16.53
C ASP A 167 -5.27 13.86 -17.73
N ASP A 168 -4.30 13.94 -18.65
CA ASP A 168 -4.21 13.01 -19.77
C ASP A 168 -3.69 11.65 -19.27
N ARG A 169 -4.55 10.65 -19.33
CA ARG A 169 -4.23 9.28 -18.92
C ARG A 169 -3.14 8.61 -19.79
N ALA A 170 -2.81 9.16 -20.95
CA ALA A 170 -1.72 8.68 -21.81
C ALA A 170 -0.36 9.27 -21.39
N ALA A 171 -0.35 10.36 -20.64
CA ALA A 171 0.87 10.99 -20.17
C ALA A 171 1.57 10.15 -19.08
N ASP A 172 2.87 10.34 -18.96
CA ASP A 172 3.66 9.76 -17.86
C ASP A 172 3.34 10.51 -16.55
N PRO A 173 2.81 9.84 -15.52
CA PRO A 173 2.50 10.47 -14.24
C PRO A 173 3.75 10.91 -13.47
N THR A 174 4.94 10.40 -13.81
CA THR A 174 6.20 10.68 -13.13
C THR A 174 6.89 11.95 -13.66
N ALA A 175 6.68 12.29 -14.93
CA ALA A 175 7.39 13.40 -15.56
C ALA A 175 7.31 14.74 -14.80
N PRO A 176 6.13 15.20 -14.31
CA PRO A 176 6.04 16.45 -13.56
C PRO A 176 6.80 16.41 -12.22
N LEU A 177 6.89 15.24 -11.58
CA LEU A 177 7.66 15.04 -10.35
C LEU A 177 9.16 15.26 -10.61
N LEU A 178 9.69 14.68 -11.69
CA LEU A 178 11.10 14.83 -12.07
C LEU A 178 11.45 16.29 -12.40
N GLU A 179 10.57 16.98 -13.11
CA GLU A 179 10.74 18.42 -13.42
C GLU A 179 10.78 19.25 -12.12
N GLN A 180 9.87 18.99 -11.18
CA GLN A 180 9.81 19.73 -9.94
C GLN A 180 11.00 19.44 -9.01
N ILE A 181 11.49 18.19 -8.96
CA ILE A 181 12.71 17.82 -8.24
C ILE A 181 13.90 18.62 -8.77
N ALA A 182 14.06 18.70 -10.08
CA ALA A 182 15.14 19.46 -10.71
C ALA A 182 15.02 20.97 -10.41
N LEU A 183 13.81 21.54 -10.44
CA LEU A 183 13.55 22.95 -10.13
C LEU A 183 13.85 23.31 -8.67
N LEU A 184 13.50 22.44 -7.74
CA LEU A 184 13.74 22.66 -6.31
C LEU A 184 15.22 22.55 -5.96
N GLY A 185 15.95 21.67 -6.63
CA GLY A 185 17.40 21.49 -6.45
C GLY A 185 17.75 21.23 -4.98
N GLU A 186 18.81 21.88 -4.49
CA GLU A 186 19.34 21.68 -3.13
C GLU A 186 18.39 22.08 -1.99
N ARG A 187 17.31 22.79 -2.29
CA ARG A 187 16.28 23.15 -1.27
C ARG A 187 15.40 21.95 -0.89
N LEU A 188 15.34 20.93 -1.75
CA LEU A 188 14.55 19.73 -1.51
C LEU A 188 15.22 18.87 -0.44
N SER A 189 14.47 18.56 0.62
CA SER A 189 14.91 17.70 1.73
C SER A 189 14.43 16.27 1.54
N VAL A 190 13.13 16.11 1.29
CA VAL A 190 12.48 14.79 1.17
C VAL A 190 11.48 14.82 0.02
N VAL A 191 11.49 13.79 -0.80
CA VAL A 191 10.37 13.41 -1.68
C VAL A 191 9.55 12.35 -0.95
N MET A 192 8.28 12.62 -0.67
CA MET A 192 7.36 11.68 -0.02
C MET A 192 6.19 11.40 -0.93
N LEU A 193 6.10 10.18 -1.46
CA LEU A 193 5.09 9.79 -2.45
C LEU A 193 4.30 8.56 -2.03
N GLY A 194 3.03 8.54 -2.38
CA GLY A 194 2.30 7.29 -2.51
C GLY A 194 2.76 6.57 -3.78
N ALA A 195 3.54 5.48 -3.67
CA ALA A 195 4.09 4.82 -4.87
C ALA A 195 3.00 4.44 -5.89
N VAL A 196 1.82 4.06 -5.42
CA VAL A 196 0.58 3.97 -6.22
C VAL A 196 -0.43 4.98 -5.66
N HIS A 197 -0.79 5.96 -6.48
CA HIS A 197 -1.72 7.03 -6.09
C HIS A 197 -3.11 6.46 -5.79
N TYR A 198 -3.63 6.69 -4.58
CA TYR A 198 -4.85 6.05 -4.08
C TYR A 198 -6.11 6.38 -4.90
N TYR A 199 -6.18 7.59 -5.48
CA TYR A 199 -7.36 8.07 -6.18
C TYR A 199 -7.37 7.64 -7.65
N THR A 200 -6.26 7.82 -8.37
CA THR A 200 -6.14 7.52 -9.80
C THR A 200 -5.68 6.10 -10.09
N GLY A 201 -4.97 5.45 -9.15
CA GLY A 201 -4.30 4.17 -9.39
C GLY A 201 -2.97 4.30 -10.14
N SER A 202 -2.47 5.53 -10.36
CA SER A 202 -1.20 5.79 -11.04
C SER A 202 -0.03 5.20 -10.25
N PHE A 203 0.84 4.46 -10.90
CA PHE A 203 2.09 3.94 -10.37
C PHE A 203 3.25 4.73 -10.97
N PHE A 204 4.06 5.35 -10.11
CA PHE A 204 5.19 6.18 -10.51
C PHE A 204 6.43 5.34 -10.81
N ASP A 205 7.30 5.85 -11.70
CA ASP A 205 8.65 5.31 -11.92
C ASP A 205 9.56 5.68 -10.74
N ILE A 206 9.52 4.86 -9.70
CA ILE A 206 10.26 5.09 -8.46
C ILE A 206 11.77 5.13 -8.68
N PRO A 207 12.39 4.24 -9.47
CA PRO A 207 13.82 4.36 -9.78
C PRO A 207 14.24 5.73 -10.30
N SER A 208 13.50 6.29 -11.27
CA SER A 208 13.79 7.61 -11.81
C SER A 208 13.61 8.73 -10.80
N VAL A 209 12.61 8.64 -9.93
CA VAL A 209 12.40 9.59 -8.83
C VAL A 209 13.56 9.54 -7.84
N VAL A 210 13.99 8.33 -7.43
CA VAL A 210 15.11 8.16 -6.48
C VAL A 210 16.39 8.72 -7.06
N GLU A 211 16.71 8.40 -8.32
CA GLU A 211 17.89 8.94 -9.00
C GLU A 211 17.87 10.48 -9.06
N ALA A 212 16.75 11.06 -9.44
CA ALA A 212 16.59 12.52 -9.51
C ALA A 212 16.73 13.20 -8.14
N ALA A 213 16.08 12.65 -7.12
CA ALA A 213 16.13 13.17 -5.76
C ALA A 213 17.55 13.09 -5.18
N HIS A 214 18.22 11.94 -5.31
CA HIS A 214 19.58 11.75 -4.79
C HIS A 214 20.60 12.67 -5.50
N ARG A 215 20.43 12.97 -6.80
CA ARG A 215 21.30 13.94 -7.50
C ARG A 215 21.28 15.33 -6.86
N VAL A 216 20.17 15.75 -6.30
CA VAL A 216 20.03 17.03 -5.59
C VAL A 216 20.26 16.89 -4.07
N GLY A 217 20.59 15.69 -3.59
CA GLY A 217 20.85 15.38 -2.19
C GLY A 217 19.60 15.25 -1.33
N ALA A 218 18.42 15.08 -1.93
CA ALA A 218 17.18 14.81 -1.22
C ALA A 218 17.01 13.31 -0.95
N LEU A 219 16.27 12.97 0.11
CA LEU A 219 15.88 11.59 0.45
C LEU A 219 14.53 11.24 -0.16
N VAL A 220 14.26 9.94 -0.34
CA VAL A 220 12.98 9.45 -0.86
C VAL A 220 12.31 8.52 0.14
N GLY A 221 11.12 8.92 0.59
CA GLY A 221 10.20 8.13 1.38
C GLY A 221 8.97 7.71 0.58
N LEU A 222 8.43 6.51 0.84
CA LEU A 222 7.24 6.01 0.15
C LEU A 222 6.16 5.58 1.14
N ASP A 223 4.91 5.98 0.85
CA ASP A 223 3.72 5.30 1.35
C ASP A 223 3.32 4.21 0.35
N LEU A 224 3.44 2.96 0.76
CA LEU A 224 3.14 1.79 -0.07
C LEU A 224 1.74 1.21 0.21
N ALA A 225 0.84 1.98 0.84
CA ALA A 225 -0.51 1.50 1.19
C ALA A 225 -1.30 0.94 0.00
N HIS A 226 -1.07 1.46 -1.20
CA HIS A 226 -1.67 0.98 -2.44
C HIS A 226 -0.69 0.22 -3.35
N ALA A 227 0.57 0.06 -2.93
CA ALA A 227 1.61 -0.61 -3.72
C ALA A 227 1.96 -2.01 -3.18
N ALA A 228 2.13 -2.15 -1.85
CA ALA A 228 2.49 -3.42 -1.23
C ALA A 228 1.41 -4.49 -1.48
N GLY A 229 1.80 -5.60 -2.12
CA GLY A 229 0.91 -6.69 -2.53
C GLY A 229 0.10 -6.41 -3.81
N ASN A 230 0.29 -5.27 -4.47
CA ASN A 230 -0.41 -4.85 -5.68
C ASN A 230 0.51 -4.78 -6.90
N VAL A 231 1.70 -4.22 -6.74
CA VAL A 231 2.71 -4.08 -7.81
C VAL A 231 4.04 -4.65 -7.34
N PRO A 232 4.90 -5.15 -8.26
CA PRO A 232 6.26 -5.54 -7.91
C PRO A 232 7.06 -4.35 -7.38
N LEU A 233 7.82 -4.56 -6.32
CA LEU A 233 8.64 -3.57 -5.65
C LEU A 233 10.07 -4.12 -5.49
N GLU A 234 11.07 -3.24 -5.62
CA GLU A 234 12.49 -3.54 -5.47
C GLU A 234 13.17 -2.42 -4.66
N LEU A 235 12.67 -2.19 -3.43
CA LEU A 235 13.04 -1.02 -2.63
C LEU A 235 14.55 -0.91 -2.39
N HIS A 236 15.19 -2.06 -2.13
CA HIS A 236 16.64 -2.10 -1.96
C HIS A 236 17.38 -1.70 -3.25
N ALA A 237 17.08 -2.38 -4.36
CA ALA A 237 17.75 -2.14 -5.63
C ALA A 237 17.47 -0.74 -6.19
N TRP A 238 16.27 -0.19 -5.93
CA TRP A 238 15.92 1.18 -6.31
C TRP A 238 16.62 2.24 -5.45
N GLY A 239 17.16 1.84 -4.28
CA GLY A 239 17.84 2.76 -3.36
C GLY A 239 16.90 3.69 -2.60
N VAL A 240 15.62 3.33 -2.43
CA VAL A 240 14.65 4.06 -1.60
C VAL A 240 15.21 4.23 -0.19
N ASP A 241 15.05 5.39 0.42
CA ASP A 241 15.63 5.64 1.75
C ASP A 241 14.82 5.01 2.87
N PHE A 242 13.49 5.18 2.82
CA PHE A 242 12.55 4.60 3.76
C PHE A 242 11.17 4.41 3.13
N ALA A 243 10.38 3.50 3.68
CA ALA A 243 9.00 3.30 3.27
C ALA A 243 8.15 2.77 4.42
N CYS A 244 6.82 2.94 4.31
CA CYS A 244 5.86 2.29 5.20
C CYS A 244 4.61 1.87 4.43
N TRP A 245 3.87 0.91 4.99
CA TRP A 245 2.62 0.43 4.40
C TRP A 245 1.66 -0.11 5.45
N CYS A 246 0.37 -0.08 5.15
CA CYS A 246 -0.62 -0.86 5.89
C CYS A 246 -0.77 -2.25 5.27
N SER A 247 -1.16 -3.22 6.09
CA SER A 247 -1.31 -4.61 5.64
C SER A 247 -2.76 -5.06 5.42
N TYR A 248 -3.74 -4.22 5.78
CA TYR A 248 -5.16 -4.60 5.73
C TYR A 248 -5.81 -4.45 4.35
N LYS A 249 -5.14 -3.79 3.38
CA LYS A 249 -5.63 -3.64 2.01
C LYS A 249 -5.27 -4.88 1.18
N TYR A 250 -4.38 -4.73 0.21
CA TYR A 250 -3.96 -5.82 -0.69
C TYR A 250 -3.29 -7.00 0.03
N LEU A 251 -2.71 -6.77 1.23
CA LEU A 251 -2.09 -7.83 2.03
C LEU A 251 -3.05 -8.60 2.96
N ASN A 252 -4.35 -8.31 2.95
CA ASN A 252 -5.40 -9.13 3.57
C ASN A 252 -5.24 -9.43 5.08
N SER A 253 -4.52 -8.61 5.86
CA SER A 253 -4.22 -8.88 7.27
C SER A 253 -5.37 -8.56 8.25
N GLY A 254 -6.50 -8.10 7.72
CA GLY A 254 -7.68 -7.75 8.50
C GLY A 254 -7.70 -6.32 9.05
N PRO A 255 -8.87 -5.86 9.54
CA PRO A 255 -9.05 -4.49 10.03
C PRO A 255 -8.08 -4.18 11.17
N GLY A 256 -7.35 -3.05 11.06
CA GLY A 256 -6.36 -2.66 12.07
C GLY A 256 -5.12 -3.55 12.14
N GLY A 257 -4.86 -4.33 11.10
CA GLY A 257 -3.65 -5.15 10.99
C GLY A 257 -2.37 -4.32 11.10
N PRO A 258 -1.24 -4.98 11.48
CA PRO A 258 0.02 -4.30 11.69
C PRO A 258 0.51 -3.68 10.37
N ALA A 259 1.21 -2.56 10.49
CA ALA A 259 1.91 -1.99 9.36
C ALA A 259 3.29 -2.64 9.17
N GLY A 260 3.91 -2.37 8.04
CA GLY A 260 5.33 -2.60 7.83
C GLY A 260 6.06 -1.28 7.67
N LEU A 261 7.36 -1.31 7.91
CA LEU A 261 8.28 -0.25 7.54
C LEU A 261 9.56 -0.83 6.93
N PHE A 262 10.20 -0.03 6.11
CA PHE A 262 11.47 -0.29 5.45
C PHE A 262 12.42 0.86 5.74
N VAL A 263 13.67 0.52 6.06
CA VAL A 263 14.78 1.47 6.14
C VAL A 263 15.97 0.86 5.44
N HIS A 264 16.45 1.53 4.39
CA HIS A 264 17.55 1.04 3.58
C HIS A 264 18.83 0.87 4.42
N ARG A 265 19.57 -0.22 4.18
CA ARG A 265 20.80 -0.56 4.94
C ARG A 265 21.86 0.54 4.97
N LYS A 266 21.91 1.43 3.95
CA LYS A 266 22.82 2.59 3.94
C LYS A 266 22.62 3.53 5.13
N HIS A 267 21.47 3.44 5.83
CA HIS A 267 21.13 4.24 6.99
C HIS A 267 21.26 3.52 8.33
N HIS A 268 21.58 2.22 8.35
CA HIS A 268 21.58 1.43 9.59
C HIS A 268 22.65 1.89 10.59
N SER A 269 23.81 2.35 10.12
CA SER A 269 24.90 2.85 10.96
C SER A 269 24.78 4.34 11.31
N ARG A 270 23.73 5.03 10.86
CA ARG A 270 23.56 6.46 11.12
C ARG A 270 23.01 6.70 12.54
N ASN A 271 23.81 7.39 13.35
CA ASN A 271 23.44 7.80 14.72
C ASN A 271 22.95 9.26 14.78
N ASP A 272 23.02 9.98 13.66
CA ASP A 272 22.56 11.38 13.52
C ASP A 272 21.09 11.52 13.15
N LEU A 273 20.41 10.41 12.85
CA LEU A 273 18.96 10.42 12.61
C LEU A 273 18.21 10.71 13.90
N GLY A 274 17.24 11.63 13.84
CA GLY A 274 16.35 11.98 14.95
C GLY A 274 15.36 10.86 15.28
N ARG A 275 15.82 9.61 15.39
CA ARG A 275 14.98 8.44 15.67
C ARG A 275 14.30 8.59 17.02
N LEU A 276 12.99 8.32 17.07
CA LEU A 276 12.26 8.16 18.32
C LEU A 276 12.54 6.77 18.88
N GLU A 277 13.00 6.72 20.11
CA GLU A 277 13.51 5.51 20.73
C GLU A 277 12.44 4.82 21.57
N GLY A 278 12.41 3.49 21.51
CA GLY A 278 11.50 2.67 22.30
C GLY A 278 12.19 1.37 22.76
N TRP A 279 11.67 0.76 23.81
CA TRP A 279 12.32 -0.39 24.45
C TRP A 279 12.59 -1.53 23.46
N TRP A 280 11.69 -1.76 22.51
CA TRP A 280 11.85 -2.86 21.55
C TRP A 280 12.87 -2.57 20.44
N GLY A 281 13.16 -1.30 20.21
CA GLY A 281 14.23 -0.84 19.32
C GLY A 281 15.62 -0.91 19.93
N HIS A 282 15.75 -1.18 21.24
CA HIS A 282 17.03 -1.43 21.89
C HIS A 282 17.58 -2.81 21.50
N GLU A 283 18.90 -2.99 21.44
CA GLU A 283 19.50 -4.27 21.10
C GLU A 283 19.01 -5.41 22.03
N ALA A 284 18.76 -6.58 21.44
CA ALA A 284 18.12 -7.69 22.16
C ALA A 284 19.00 -8.26 23.27
N ALA A 285 20.35 -8.21 23.11
CA ALA A 285 21.30 -8.81 24.04
C ALA A 285 21.25 -8.19 25.44
N THR A 286 21.06 -6.88 25.52
CA THR A 286 21.11 -6.12 26.78
C THR A 286 19.76 -5.54 27.19
N ARG A 287 18.71 -5.73 26.38
CA ARG A 287 17.38 -5.14 26.59
C ARG A 287 16.83 -5.41 28.00
N PHE A 288 17.01 -6.63 28.52
CA PHE A 288 16.49 -7.05 29.83
C PHE A 288 17.43 -6.72 31.00
N GLU A 289 18.61 -6.16 30.72
CA GLU A 289 19.46 -5.58 31.76
C GLU A 289 18.97 -4.19 32.19
N MET A 290 17.93 -3.67 31.50
CA MET A 290 17.30 -2.37 31.76
C MET A 290 18.31 -1.20 31.77
N PRO A 291 19.22 -1.11 30.77
CA PRO A 291 20.19 -0.04 30.74
C PRO A 291 19.48 1.33 30.57
N ARG A 292 20.13 2.37 31.13
CA ARG A 292 19.63 3.75 30.97
C ARG A 292 19.83 4.26 29.53
N ASP A 293 20.94 3.89 28.93
CA ASP A 293 21.32 4.38 27.62
C ASP A 293 20.77 3.47 26.52
N PHE A 294 20.21 4.10 25.49
CA PHE A 294 19.69 3.38 24.35
C PHE A 294 20.80 2.94 23.39
N VAL A 295 20.88 1.65 23.13
CA VAL A 295 21.72 1.07 22.09
C VAL A 295 20.81 0.54 21.00
N PRO A 296 20.80 1.14 19.78
CA PRO A 296 19.87 0.72 18.74
C PRO A 296 20.13 -0.72 18.28
N ALA A 297 19.06 -1.48 18.09
CA ALA A 297 19.12 -2.77 17.42
C ALA A 297 19.64 -2.61 15.98
N THR A 298 20.09 -3.69 15.37
CA THR A 298 20.60 -3.66 14.00
C THR A 298 19.47 -3.49 13.00
N GLY A 299 19.66 -2.60 12.03
CA GLY A 299 18.73 -2.44 10.90
C GLY A 299 17.42 -1.75 11.24
N ALA A 300 16.39 -2.14 10.50
CA ALA A 300 15.03 -1.61 10.68
C ALA A 300 14.44 -1.93 12.07
N GLN A 301 14.96 -2.94 12.75
CA GLN A 301 14.57 -3.31 14.11
C GLN A 301 14.72 -2.16 15.12
N ALA A 302 15.70 -1.26 14.89
CA ALA A 302 15.91 -0.07 15.71
C ALA A 302 14.76 0.93 15.70
N TRP A 303 13.80 0.79 14.77
CA TRP A 303 12.64 1.67 14.62
C TRP A 303 11.40 1.13 15.34
N GLN A 304 11.50 -0.01 16.02
CA GLN A 304 10.43 -0.54 16.85
C GLN A 304 10.35 0.24 18.17
N LEU A 305 9.12 0.54 18.60
CA LEU A 305 8.88 1.20 19.90
C LEU A 305 8.54 0.19 20.99
N SER A 306 7.60 -0.70 20.72
CA SER A 306 7.07 -1.67 21.66
C SER A 306 7.17 -3.08 21.09
N ASN A 307 6.91 -4.08 21.94
CA ASN A 307 6.85 -5.48 21.58
C ASN A 307 5.76 -5.77 20.53
N ALA A 308 5.84 -6.95 19.94
CA ALA A 308 4.97 -7.39 18.86
C ALA A 308 3.48 -7.35 19.23
N GLN A 309 2.65 -6.87 18.32
CA GLN A 309 1.20 -6.85 18.42
C GLN A 309 0.63 -8.23 18.02
N VAL A 310 0.91 -9.26 18.83
CA VAL A 310 0.70 -10.69 18.51
C VAL A 310 -0.66 -10.99 17.90
N MET A 311 -1.76 -10.51 18.52
CA MET A 311 -3.12 -10.79 18.04
C MET A 311 -3.42 -10.17 16.68
N ALA A 312 -2.86 -9.00 16.39
CA ALA A 312 -3.00 -8.37 15.08
C ALA A 312 -2.04 -8.97 14.03
N MET A 313 -0.91 -9.51 14.48
CA MET A 313 0.08 -10.14 13.60
C MET A 313 -0.28 -11.57 13.19
N ALA A 314 -1.07 -12.29 13.98
CA ALA A 314 -1.47 -13.66 13.63
C ALA A 314 -2.25 -13.75 12.32
N PRO A 315 -3.27 -12.91 12.02
CA PRO A 315 -3.90 -12.83 10.70
C PRO A 315 -2.92 -12.45 9.59
N HIS A 316 -1.99 -11.52 9.88
CA HIS A 316 -1.00 -11.07 8.89
C HIS A 316 -0.06 -12.20 8.46
N ALA A 317 0.35 -13.09 9.37
CA ALA A 317 1.18 -14.24 9.03
C ALA A 317 0.49 -15.17 8.03
N VAL A 318 -0.81 -15.45 8.21
CA VAL A 318 -1.62 -16.25 7.27
C VAL A 318 -1.69 -15.59 5.89
N ALA A 319 -1.93 -14.28 5.88
CA ALA A 319 -2.05 -13.53 4.63
C ALA A 319 -0.72 -13.46 3.86
N LEU A 320 0.41 -13.25 4.53
CA LEU A 320 1.73 -13.26 3.90
C LEU A 320 2.11 -14.62 3.33
N GLU A 321 1.73 -15.71 3.99
CA GLU A 321 1.94 -17.06 3.46
C GLU A 321 1.21 -17.28 2.11
N LEU A 322 -0.01 -16.74 1.97
CA LEU A 322 -0.75 -16.78 0.71
C LEU A 322 -0.03 -16.01 -0.40
N HIS A 323 0.50 -14.83 -0.09
CA HIS A 323 1.26 -14.02 -1.03
C HIS A 323 2.58 -14.69 -1.44
N ASP A 324 3.32 -15.25 -0.49
CA ASP A 324 4.56 -16.00 -0.75
C ASP A 324 4.31 -17.20 -1.69
N ARG A 325 3.22 -17.93 -1.46
CA ARG A 325 2.85 -19.10 -2.29
C ARG A 325 2.38 -18.69 -3.70
N ALA A 326 1.69 -17.57 -3.82
CA ALA A 326 1.21 -17.04 -5.10
C ALA A 326 2.35 -16.45 -5.94
N GLY A 327 3.24 -15.69 -5.30
CA GLY A 327 4.33 -14.96 -5.94
C GLY A 327 3.90 -13.69 -6.67
N MET A 328 4.64 -12.60 -6.46
CA MET A 328 4.28 -11.27 -7.01
C MET A 328 4.26 -11.23 -8.53
N GLU A 329 5.11 -12.00 -9.22
CA GLU A 329 5.12 -12.07 -10.68
C GLU A 329 3.80 -12.64 -11.23
N ALA A 330 3.32 -13.76 -10.68
CA ALA A 330 2.06 -14.37 -11.10
C ALA A 330 0.86 -13.46 -10.78
N LEU A 331 0.86 -12.83 -9.59
CA LEU A 331 -0.13 -11.84 -9.20
C LEU A 331 -0.14 -10.66 -10.18
N ARG A 332 1.03 -10.13 -10.55
CA ARG A 332 1.13 -9.03 -11.50
C ARG A 332 0.62 -9.40 -12.88
N ASN A 333 0.98 -10.56 -13.40
CA ASN A 333 0.53 -11.02 -14.72
C ASN A 333 -1.01 -11.14 -14.78
N LYS A 334 -1.63 -11.72 -13.75
CA LYS A 334 -3.10 -11.79 -13.67
C LYS A 334 -3.73 -10.40 -13.49
N SER A 335 -3.13 -9.52 -12.69
CA SER A 335 -3.58 -8.14 -12.51
C SER A 335 -3.63 -7.37 -13.84
N LEU A 336 -2.60 -7.51 -14.68
CA LEU A 336 -2.57 -6.89 -16.00
C LEU A 336 -3.72 -7.38 -16.88
N ALA A 337 -3.98 -8.69 -16.93
CA ALA A 337 -5.06 -9.27 -17.72
C ALA A 337 -6.46 -8.84 -17.21
N LEU A 338 -6.69 -8.87 -15.88
CA LEU A 338 -7.96 -8.44 -15.29
C LEU A 338 -8.24 -6.95 -15.55
N THR A 339 -7.20 -6.10 -15.41
CA THR A 339 -7.37 -4.64 -15.62
C THR A 339 -7.50 -4.28 -17.08
N GLU A 340 -6.86 -4.98 -18.01
CA GLU A 340 -7.06 -4.81 -19.44
C GLU A 340 -8.52 -5.10 -19.83
N MET A 341 -9.06 -6.22 -19.36
CA MET A 341 -10.46 -6.57 -19.60
C MET A 341 -11.44 -5.56 -18.98
N LEU A 342 -11.24 -5.19 -17.72
CA LEU A 342 -12.10 -4.22 -17.04
C LEU A 342 -12.04 -2.86 -17.71
N GLU A 343 -10.87 -2.41 -18.13
CA GLU A 343 -10.71 -1.16 -18.88
C GLU A 343 -11.51 -1.16 -20.18
N ALA A 344 -11.44 -2.24 -20.94
CA ALA A 344 -12.22 -2.37 -22.18
C ALA A 344 -13.74 -2.29 -21.92
N VAL A 345 -14.22 -2.92 -20.84
CA VAL A 345 -15.63 -2.86 -20.40
C VAL A 345 -16.03 -1.43 -20.05
N LEU A 346 -15.21 -0.73 -19.25
CA LEU A 346 -15.51 0.64 -18.81
C LEU A 346 -15.46 1.63 -19.98
N LEU A 347 -14.53 1.50 -20.91
CA LEU A 347 -14.46 2.34 -22.11
C LEU A 347 -15.67 2.14 -23.04
N ASP A 348 -16.10 0.89 -23.23
CA ASP A 348 -17.31 0.60 -24.02
C ASP A 348 -18.57 1.19 -23.34
N PHE A 349 -18.69 1.04 -22.02
CA PHE A 349 -19.75 1.65 -21.24
C PHE A 349 -19.80 3.17 -21.41
N LEU A 350 -18.69 3.86 -21.19
CA LEU A 350 -18.61 5.31 -21.30
C LEU A 350 -18.90 5.82 -22.71
N LYS A 351 -18.49 5.08 -23.74
CA LYS A 351 -18.81 5.40 -25.15
C LYS A 351 -20.31 5.33 -25.43
N ASN A 352 -21.02 4.38 -24.81
CA ASN A 352 -22.45 4.19 -24.99
C ASN A 352 -23.30 5.11 -24.10
N HIS A 353 -22.70 5.77 -23.10
CA HIS A 353 -23.33 6.68 -22.17
C HIS A 353 -22.68 8.06 -22.11
N PRO A 354 -22.64 8.82 -23.25
CA PRO A 354 -21.98 10.13 -23.31
C PRO A 354 -22.61 11.17 -22.37
N GLU A 355 -23.90 10.99 -22.02
CA GLU A 355 -24.64 11.85 -21.08
C GLU A 355 -24.05 11.86 -19.67
N LEU A 356 -23.33 10.80 -19.28
CA LEU A 356 -22.67 10.71 -17.96
C LEU A 356 -21.42 11.59 -17.88
N LYS A 357 -20.87 12.03 -19.02
CA LYS A 357 -19.59 12.76 -19.14
C LYS A 357 -18.49 12.09 -18.32
N GLY A 358 -18.36 10.78 -18.53
CA GLY A 358 -17.43 9.95 -17.80
C GLY A 358 -16.05 9.87 -18.45
N ARG A 359 -15.03 9.62 -17.61
CA ARG A 359 -13.67 9.28 -18.03
C ARG A 359 -13.01 8.34 -17.06
N ILE A 360 -12.04 7.57 -17.53
CA ILE A 360 -11.15 6.79 -16.66
C ILE A 360 -9.99 7.71 -16.24
N LEU A 361 -9.71 7.78 -14.95
CA LEU A 361 -8.61 8.57 -14.39
C LEU A 361 -7.28 7.80 -14.39
N THR A 362 -7.36 6.48 -14.33
CA THR A 362 -6.19 5.60 -14.26
C THR A 362 -5.41 5.64 -15.57
N PRO A 363 -4.06 5.69 -15.53
CA PRO A 363 -3.22 5.69 -16.72
C PRO A 363 -3.54 4.55 -17.69
N SER A 364 -3.49 4.84 -18.99
CA SER A 364 -3.73 3.85 -20.04
C SER A 364 -2.57 2.87 -20.19
N ASN A 365 -1.34 3.32 -19.90
CA ASN A 365 -0.18 2.44 -19.88
C ASN A 365 -0.28 1.47 -18.68
N PRO A 366 -0.35 0.14 -18.91
CA PRO A 366 -0.48 -0.85 -17.84
C PRO A 366 0.73 -0.89 -16.89
N HIS A 367 1.90 -0.39 -17.31
CA HIS A 367 3.07 -0.29 -16.45
C HIS A 367 3.01 0.89 -15.48
N HIS A 368 2.17 1.88 -15.76
CA HIS A 368 1.96 3.05 -14.89
C HIS A 368 0.73 2.91 -13.98
N ARG A 369 0.27 1.68 -13.71
CA ARG A 369 -0.89 1.44 -12.83
C ARG A 369 -0.79 0.11 -12.08
N GLY A 370 -1.50 0.03 -10.93
CA GLY A 370 -1.78 -1.23 -10.23
C GLY A 370 -3.04 -1.91 -10.74
N CYS A 371 -3.69 -2.73 -9.88
CA CYS A 371 -4.93 -3.42 -10.24
C CYS A 371 -6.20 -2.55 -10.12
N GLN A 372 -6.11 -1.33 -9.59
CA GLN A 372 -7.26 -0.42 -9.46
C GLN A 372 -7.50 0.33 -10.77
N LEU A 373 -8.77 0.38 -11.21
CA LEU A 373 -9.26 1.34 -12.18
C LEU A 373 -10.23 2.32 -11.52
N SER A 374 -10.05 3.61 -11.82
CA SER A 374 -10.84 4.72 -11.27
C SER A 374 -11.63 5.38 -12.41
N MET A 375 -12.94 5.28 -12.37
CA MET A 375 -13.85 5.89 -13.32
C MET A 375 -14.53 7.09 -12.69
N PHE A 376 -14.31 8.28 -13.24
CA PHE A 376 -14.98 9.51 -12.84
C PHE A 376 -16.21 9.75 -13.73
N LEU A 377 -17.32 10.15 -13.13
CA LEU A 377 -18.58 10.53 -13.78
C LEU A 377 -19.01 11.91 -13.27
N GLU A 378 -19.17 12.88 -14.19
CA GLU A 378 -19.68 14.22 -13.84
C GLU A 378 -21.14 14.17 -13.46
N HIS A 379 -21.92 13.29 -14.14
CA HIS A 379 -23.35 13.13 -13.94
C HIS A 379 -23.70 11.72 -13.53
N ARG A 380 -24.69 11.57 -12.65
CA ARG A 380 -25.26 10.30 -12.20
C ARG A 380 -24.27 9.26 -11.65
N GLY A 381 -23.09 9.71 -11.22
CA GLY A 381 -22.06 8.78 -10.71
C GLY A 381 -22.54 8.00 -9.50
N HIS A 382 -23.26 8.65 -8.57
CA HIS A 382 -23.80 7.98 -7.39
C HIS A 382 -24.95 7.01 -7.74
N ASP A 383 -25.76 7.35 -8.76
CA ASP A 383 -26.82 6.44 -9.25
C ASP A 383 -26.21 5.13 -9.77
N LEU A 384 -25.10 5.23 -10.54
CA LEU A 384 -24.40 4.06 -11.04
C LEU A 384 -23.75 3.27 -9.89
N PHE A 385 -23.12 3.94 -8.93
CA PHE A 385 -22.55 3.29 -7.75
C PHE A 385 -23.59 2.47 -6.99
N ASP A 386 -24.76 3.06 -6.69
CA ASP A 386 -25.87 2.38 -6.03
C ASP A 386 -26.46 1.25 -6.90
N TYR A 387 -26.50 1.45 -8.22
CA TYR A 387 -26.96 0.42 -9.14
C TYR A 387 -26.05 -0.81 -9.14
N LEU A 388 -24.71 -0.62 -9.21
CA LEU A 388 -23.74 -1.71 -9.13
C LEU A 388 -23.90 -2.47 -7.81
N HIS A 389 -24.04 -1.74 -6.71
CA HIS A 389 -24.24 -2.35 -5.39
C HIS A 389 -25.52 -3.21 -5.36
N ARG A 390 -26.67 -2.70 -5.84
CA ARG A 390 -27.92 -3.49 -5.93
C ARG A 390 -27.77 -4.75 -6.80
N ASN A 391 -26.91 -4.71 -7.80
CA ASN A 391 -26.63 -5.85 -8.69
C ASN A 391 -25.47 -6.75 -8.20
N GLY A 392 -25.06 -6.62 -6.94
CA GLY A 392 -24.09 -7.53 -6.32
C GLY A 392 -22.63 -7.22 -6.63
N ILE A 393 -22.32 -6.02 -7.12
CA ILE A 393 -20.95 -5.57 -7.37
C ILE A 393 -20.56 -4.54 -6.34
N LEU A 394 -19.61 -4.89 -5.48
CA LEU A 394 -19.13 -4.03 -4.42
C LEU A 394 -17.92 -3.23 -4.90
N THR A 395 -18.10 -1.92 -5.01
CA THR A 395 -17.08 -0.95 -5.45
C THR A 395 -16.88 0.13 -4.40
N ASP A 396 -15.89 0.97 -4.56
CA ASP A 396 -15.55 2.05 -3.63
C ASP A 396 -15.88 3.41 -4.25
N TRP A 397 -16.61 4.26 -3.51
CA TRP A 397 -16.96 5.62 -3.92
C TRP A 397 -16.00 6.66 -3.36
N ARG A 398 -15.58 7.59 -4.21
CA ARG A 398 -14.81 8.76 -3.82
C ARG A 398 -15.40 10.04 -4.41
N ASN A 399 -15.64 11.02 -3.55
CA ASN A 399 -16.08 12.33 -3.98
C ASN A 399 -15.05 12.99 -4.93
N PRO A 400 -15.49 13.81 -5.91
CA PRO A 400 -16.89 14.21 -6.14
C PRO A 400 -17.69 13.22 -7.00
N GLY A 401 -17.10 12.27 -7.69
CA GLY A 401 -17.81 11.43 -8.65
C GLY A 401 -17.03 10.19 -9.11
N THR A 402 -16.14 9.63 -8.31
CA THR A 402 -15.25 8.54 -8.74
C THR A 402 -15.68 7.20 -8.14
N ILE A 403 -15.88 6.22 -9.00
CA ILE A 403 -16.03 4.81 -8.64
C ILE A 403 -14.67 4.13 -8.86
N ARG A 404 -14.12 3.52 -7.80
CA ARG A 404 -12.88 2.74 -7.88
C ARG A 404 -13.22 1.26 -7.87
N MET A 405 -12.61 0.52 -8.77
CA MET A 405 -12.76 -0.93 -8.92
C MET A 405 -11.36 -1.55 -8.90
N ALA A 406 -11.11 -2.44 -7.96
CA ALA A 406 -9.83 -3.11 -7.81
C ALA A 406 -10.01 -4.64 -7.87
N PRO A 407 -9.97 -5.25 -9.06
CA PRO A 407 -9.96 -6.70 -9.20
C PRO A 407 -8.61 -7.25 -8.71
N VAL A 408 -8.59 -7.71 -7.46
CA VAL A 408 -7.38 -8.24 -6.81
C VAL A 408 -7.07 -9.65 -7.33
N PRO A 409 -5.90 -9.87 -7.95
CA PRO A 409 -5.59 -11.14 -8.63
C PRO A 409 -5.57 -12.36 -7.70
N LEU A 410 -5.38 -12.14 -6.40
CA LEU A 410 -5.32 -13.22 -5.42
C LEU A 410 -6.68 -13.93 -5.20
N TYR A 411 -7.80 -13.21 -5.38
CA TYR A 411 -9.13 -13.79 -5.12
C TYR A 411 -10.21 -13.42 -6.13
N ASN A 412 -9.99 -12.45 -7.04
CA ASN A 412 -10.92 -12.19 -8.12
C ASN A 412 -10.65 -13.09 -9.33
N HIS A 413 -11.73 -13.40 -10.06
CA HIS A 413 -11.74 -14.20 -11.26
C HIS A 413 -12.07 -13.33 -12.49
N PHE A 414 -11.81 -13.83 -13.68
CA PHE A 414 -12.23 -13.16 -14.93
C PHE A 414 -13.75 -13.07 -15.03
N ALA A 415 -14.47 -14.04 -14.45
CA ALA A 415 -15.92 -14.01 -14.31
C ALA A 415 -16.43 -12.80 -13.52
N ASP A 416 -15.66 -12.25 -12.56
CA ASP A 416 -16.04 -11.04 -11.84
C ASP A 416 -16.11 -9.82 -12.78
N VAL A 417 -15.18 -9.74 -13.75
CA VAL A 417 -15.17 -8.68 -14.78
C VAL A 417 -16.36 -8.84 -15.75
N LEU A 418 -16.70 -10.10 -16.09
CA LEU A 418 -17.90 -10.37 -16.89
C LEU A 418 -19.17 -9.91 -16.18
N ALA A 419 -19.29 -10.16 -14.87
CA ALA A 419 -20.43 -9.70 -14.08
C ALA A 419 -20.54 -8.16 -14.06
N VAL A 420 -19.42 -7.45 -14.00
CA VAL A 420 -19.40 -5.98 -14.15
C VAL A 420 -19.94 -5.58 -15.52
N GLN A 421 -19.50 -6.22 -16.60
CA GLN A 421 -20.00 -5.94 -17.95
C GLN A 421 -21.51 -6.15 -18.06
N GLU A 422 -22.03 -7.26 -17.53
CA GLU A 422 -23.46 -7.58 -17.56
C GLU A 422 -24.29 -6.55 -16.79
N ALA A 423 -23.82 -6.14 -15.61
CA ALA A 423 -24.47 -5.09 -14.83
C ALA A 423 -24.49 -3.75 -15.57
N LEU A 424 -23.34 -3.32 -16.12
CA LEU A 424 -23.23 -2.05 -16.84
C LEU A 424 -24.09 -1.99 -18.11
N ARG A 425 -24.34 -3.12 -18.77
CA ARG A 425 -25.23 -3.19 -19.96
C ARG A 425 -26.68 -2.96 -19.62
N SER A 426 -27.07 -3.19 -18.39
CA SER A 426 -28.47 -3.09 -17.94
C SER A 426 -28.76 -1.78 -17.21
N PHE A 427 -27.75 -0.89 -17.04
CA PHE A 427 -27.89 0.45 -16.44
C PHE A 427 -28.49 1.43 -17.45
#